data_e6ac6c204c7eefe2e9a1cb157bb6daec
#
_entry.id   e6ac6c204c7eefe2e9a1cb157bb6daec
#
_cell.length_a   1.000
_cell.length_b   1.000
_cell.length_c   1.000
_cell.angle_alpha   90.00
_cell.angle_beta   90.00
_cell.angle_gamma   90.00
#
_symmetry.space_group_name_H-M   'P 1'
#
loop_
_entity.id
_entity.type
_entity.pdbx_description
1 polymer ?
#
loop_
_entity_poly.entity_id
_entity_poly.type
_entity_poly.pdbx_seq_one_letter_code
_entity_poly.pdbx_strand_id
1 'polypeptide(L)'
;WYKGKNFWSFNIGLRTDIGANLTKSMFTFLNEMDGIEDNWRNSAYDISGQQLNINAYTEIGLGLSRQINSRLTVGARVKALLGIGNMELKLNQIAMSANLPTDAEIAKWSDQSYWNNITPSEAGALKEKFEAYHAKLDVDASLKSSFKGLNLVEENSDPGDPNSPKYVSDFDFDSGDLGIAGYGFGIDLGASYKIMDNLTVSASILDLGFISWSKSSTKIASANPQLAPIYGKDYVSEIDVNNPQSFVDAANKLMGATDDYMKIVTDGDVLNYDMLQMEVSDAKESRKSRLASTLV
;
A
#
# COMPACT_ATOMS: atom_id res chain seq x y z
N TRP A 1 -19.44 37.00 16.77
CA TRP A 1 -19.99 38.26 17.39
C TRP A 1 -18.90 38.99 18.19
N TYR A 2 -19.03 40.28 18.30
CA TYR A 2 -18.09 41.14 19.05
C TYR A 2 -18.62 41.46 20.46
N LYS A 3 -17.69 41.46 21.43
CA LYS A 3 -17.95 41.96 22.79
C LYS A 3 -16.69 42.67 23.31
N GLY A 4 -16.68 44.00 23.26
CA GLY A 4 -15.51 44.80 23.57
C GLY A 4 -14.34 44.54 22.61
N LYS A 5 -13.17 44.15 23.15
CA LYS A 5 -11.97 43.79 22.37
C LYS A 5 -11.96 42.31 21.91
N ASN A 6 -13.02 41.58 22.18
CA ASN A 6 -13.11 40.16 21.88
C ASN A 6 -14.02 39.93 20.66
N PHE A 7 -13.58 39.05 19.78
CA PHE A 7 -14.39 38.49 18.69
C PHE A 7 -14.55 36.99 18.89
N TRP A 8 -15.79 36.55 18.96
CA TRP A 8 -16.16 35.15 19.07
C TRP A 8 -16.63 34.61 17.71
N SER A 9 -16.23 33.42 17.38
CA SER A 9 -16.66 32.70 16.18
C SER A 9 -17.17 31.31 16.54
N PHE A 10 -18.18 30.88 15.83
CA PHE A 10 -18.67 29.51 15.86
C PHE A 10 -18.74 29.02 14.43
N ASN A 11 -18.28 27.80 14.18
CA ASN A 11 -18.36 27.15 12.87
C ASN A 11 -18.72 25.70 13.03
N ILE A 12 -19.41 25.18 12.03
CA ILE A 12 -19.62 23.77 11.81
C ILE A 12 -19.33 23.48 10.35
N GLY A 13 -18.68 22.38 10.06
CA GLY A 13 -18.33 22.06 8.68
C GLY A 13 -17.90 20.60 8.53
N LEU A 14 -18.09 20.08 7.32
CA LEU A 14 -17.54 18.80 6.90
C LEU A 14 -16.13 19.04 6.31
N ARG A 15 -15.20 18.21 6.71
CA ARG A 15 -13.81 18.21 6.26
C ARG A 15 -13.45 16.87 5.66
N THR A 16 -12.69 16.91 4.58
CA THR A 16 -12.06 15.73 4.00
C THR A 16 -10.61 16.07 3.71
N ASP A 17 -9.69 15.31 4.30
CA ASP A 17 -8.25 15.43 4.09
C ASP A 17 -7.79 14.19 3.33
N ILE A 18 -7.08 14.40 2.23
CA ILE A 18 -6.48 13.34 1.43
C ILE A 18 -4.97 13.58 1.38
N GLY A 19 -4.20 12.63 1.86
CA GLY A 19 -2.75 12.62 1.77
C GLY A 19 -2.27 11.40 0.99
N ALA A 20 -1.43 11.62 0.00
CA ALA A 20 -0.79 10.54 -0.75
C ALA A 20 0.73 10.72 -0.76
N ASN A 21 1.46 9.64 -0.58
CA ASN A 21 2.88 9.55 -0.83
C ASN A 21 3.11 8.54 -1.94
N LEU A 22 3.56 9.02 -3.09
CA LEU A 22 3.87 8.19 -4.26
C LEU A 22 5.35 8.29 -4.55
N THR A 23 6.02 7.15 -4.63
CA THR A 23 7.45 7.10 -4.93
C THR A 23 7.70 7.17 -6.44
N LYS A 24 8.93 7.54 -6.84
CA LYS A 24 9.32 7.57 -8.24
C LYS A 24 9.19 6.18 -8.88
N SER A 25 9.48 5.11 -8.14
CA SER A 25 9.40 3.74 -8.62
C SER A 25 8.00 3.33 -9.06
N MET A 26 6.95 3.85 -8.40
CA MET A 26 5.57 3.62 -8.83
C MET A 26 5.33 4.17 -10.24
N PHE A 27 5.78 5.40 -10.53
CA PHE A 27 5.61 5.99 -11.86
C PHE A 27 6.42 5.25 -12.92
N THR A 28 7.63 4.79 -12.58
CA THR A 28 8.44 3.96 -13.47
C THR A 28 7.73 2.65 -13.77
N PHE A 29 7.24 1.97 -12.75
CA PHE A 29 6.49 0.73 -12.88
C PHE A 29 5.25 0.89 -13.77
N LEU A 30 4.42 1.91 -13.52
CA LEU A 30 3.23 2.18 -14.33
C LEU A 30 3.55 2.44 -15.81
N ASN A 31 4.73 3.01 -16.10
CA ASN A 31 5.17 3.25 -17.48
C ASN A 31 5.71 1.97 -18.15
N GLU A 32 6.16 0.99 -17.38
CA GLU A 32 6.74 -0.25 -17.87
C GLU A 32 5.74 -1.42 -17.89
N MET A 33 4.55 -1.23 -17.33
CA MET A 33 3.51 -2.27 -17.25
C MET A 33 3.11 -2.85 -18.61
N ASP A 34 3.09 -2.03 -19.65
CA ASP A 34 2.68 -2.41 -21.01
C ASP A 34 3.55 -3.51 -21.65
N GLY A 35 4.70 -3.84 -21.09
CA GLY A 35 5.59 -4.87 -21.61
C GLY A 35 5.94 -5.96 -20.58
N ILE A 36 5.26 -5.96 -19.42
CA ILE A 36 5.61 -6.85 -18.33
C ILE A 36 5.32 -8.32 -18.68
N GLU A 37 4.27 -8.58 -19.44
CA GLU A 37 3.89 -9.93 -19.88
C GLU A 37 5.00 -10.63 -20.65
N ASP A 38 5.72 -9.87 -21.47
CA ASP A 38 6.81 -10.40 -22.30
C ASP A 38 8.15 -10.47 -21.55
N ASN A 39 8.37 -9.59 -20.56
CA ASN A 39 9.69 -9.36 -19.97
C ASN A 39 9.80 -9.76 -18.49
N TRP A 40 8.72 -10.19 -17.84
CA TRP A 40 8.69 -10.46 -16.40
C TRP A 40 9.75 -11.48 -15.93
N ARG A 41 10.10 -12.47 -16.78
CA ARG A 41 11.08 -13.52 -16.48
C ARG A 41 12.49 -12.99 -16.20
N ASN A 42 12.80 -11.77 -16.62
CA ASN A 42 14.09 -11.12 -16.43
C ASN A 42 13.89 -9.68 -15.95
N SER A 43 13.01 -9.49 -14.98
CA SER A 43 12.64 -8.18 -14.48
C SER A 43 12.80 -8.07 -12.97
N ALA A 44 12.94 -6.84 -12.50
CA ALA A 44 12.89 -6.51 -11.09
C ALA A 44 12.08 -5.22 -10.92
N TYR A 45 10.98 -5.31 -10.18
CA TYR A 45 10.10 -4.19 -9.88
C TYR A 45 10.03 -3.98 -8.38
N ASP A 46 10.12 -2.73 -7.94
CA ASP A 46 9.95 -2.33 -6.56
C ASP A 46 9.07 -1.09 -6.48
N ILE A 47 7.83 -1.27 -6.03
CA ILE A 47 6.86 -0.19 -5.82
C ILE A 47 6.60 0.08 -4.34
N SER A 48 7.57 -0.19 -3.49
CA SER A 48 7.49 0.00 -2.05
C SER A 48 7.32 1.47 -1.65
N GLY A 49 6.80 1.69 -0.43
CA GLY A 49 6.74 3.01 0.19
C GLY A 49 5.55 3.88 -0.22
N GLN A 50 4.55 3.32 -0.89
CA GLN A 50 3.32 4.04 -1.24
C GLN A 50 2.41 4.17 -0.03
N GLN A 51 1.77 5.32 0.12
CA GLN A 51 0.79 5.55 1.18
C GLN A 51 -0.36 6.39 0.66
N LEU A 52 -1.58 6.02 1.05
CA LEU A 52 -2.78 6.82 0.87
C LEU A 52 -3.49 6.93 2.22
N ASN A 53 -3.84 8.14 2.61
CA ASN A 53 -4.59 8.40 3.83
C ASN A 53 -5.76 9.33 3.50
N ILE A 54 -6.95 8.93 3.88
CA ILE A 54 -8.18 9.69 3.69
C ILE A 54 -8.84 9.83 5.06
N ASN A 55 -9.15 11.06 5.46
CA ASN A 55 -9.95 11.35 6.65
C ASN A 55 -11.18 12.12 6.23
N ALA A 56 -12.35 11.74 6.77
CA ALA A 56 -13.58 12.47 6.65
C ALA A 56 -14.18 12.69 8.06
N TYR A 57 -14.47 13.94 8.41
CA TYR A 57 -14.97 14.28 9.73
C TYR A 57 -15.79 15.57 9.72
N THR A 58 -16.71 15.67 10.67
CA THR A 58 -17.38 16.94 10.97
C THR A 58 -16.60 17.68 12.05
N GLU A 59 -16.34 18.96 11.80
CA GLU A 59 -15.72 19.90 12.73
C GLU A 59 -16.77 20.81 13.36
N ILE A 60 -16.75 20.94 14.68
CA ILE A 60 -17.52 21.92 15.45
C ILE A 60 -16.51 22.79 16.18
N GLY A 61 -16.36 24.05 15.77
CA GLY A 61 -15.32 24.96 16.26
C GLY A 61 -15.88 26.16 17.02
N LEU A 62 -15.23 26.49 18.16
CA LEU A 62 -15.48 27.71 18.91
C LEU A 62 -14.17 28.51 18.99
N GLY A 63 -14.16 29.68 18.40
CA GLY A 63 -13.00 30.55 18.35
C GLY A 63 -13.16 31.82 19.17
N LEU A 64 -12.04 32.28 19.73
CA LEU A 64 -11.90 33.57 20.38
C LEU A 64 -10.69 34.28 19.81
N SER A 65 -10.89 35.50 19.33
CA SER A 65 -9.84 36.44 18.98
C SER A 65 -9.93 37.67 19.86
N ARG A 66 -8.78 38.15 20.35
CA ARG A 66 -8.70 39.29 21.23
C ARG A 66 -7.64 40.27 20.77
N GLN A 67 -8.02 41.54 20.68
CA GLN A 67 -7.09 42.64 20.52
C GLN A 67 -6.41 42.91 21.85
N ILE A 68 -5.11 42.60 21.95
CA ILE A 68 -4.30 42.81 23.15
C ILE A 68 -3.95 44.31 23.30
N ASN A 69 -3.50 44.91 22.20
CA ASN A 69 -3.22 46.36 22.10
C ASN A 69 -3.56 46.85 20.69
N SER A 70 -3.25 48.12 20.37
CA SER A 70 -3.53 48.73 19.07
C SER A 70 -2.84 48.03 17.88
N ARG A 71 -1.82 47.22 18.14
CA ARG A 71 -1.02 46.53 17.10
C ARG A 71 -1.11 45.03 17.12
N LEU A 72 -1.41 44.41 18.28
CA LEU A 72 -1.38 42.96 18.43
C LEU A 72 -2.79 42.38 18.66
N THR A 73 -3.18 41.44 17.83
CA THR A 73 -4.35 40.60 17.99
C THR A 73 -3.91 39.14 18.07
N VAL A 74 -4.44 38.39 19.03
CA VAL A 74 -4.20 36.96 19.15
C VAL A 74 -5.51 36.22 19.10
N GLY A 75 -5.50 34.97 18.62
CA GLY A 75 -6.68 34.16 18.53
C GLY A 75 -6.38 32.68 18.78
N ALA A 76 -7.38 32.01 19.31
CA ALA A 76 -7.38 30.55 19.41
C ALA A 76 -8.76 30.01 19.05
N ARG A 77 -8.81 28.81 18.50
CA ARG A 77 -10.04 28.06 18.25
C ARG A 77 -9.88 26.65 18.79
N VAL A 78 -10.87 26.18 19.49
CA VAL A 78 -10.97 24.78 19.90
C VAL A 78 -12.00 24.09 19.01
N LYS A 79 -11.73 22.82 18.69
CA LYS A 79 -12.54 22.05 17.75
C LYS A 79 -12.90 20.72 18.38
N ALA A 80 -14.18 20.36 18.36
CA ALA A 80 -14.63 18.99 18.54
C ALA A 80 -14.75 18.34 17.15
N LEU A 81 -14.26 17.13 17.01
CA LEU A 81 -14.20 16.41 15.74
C LEU A 81 -15.02 15.13 15.84
N LEU A 82 -15.94 14.95 14.91
CA LEU A 82 -16.78 13.77 14.79
C LEU A 82 -16.32 13.03 13.54
N GLY A 83 -15.50 11.97 13.73
CA GLY A 83 -14.94 11.18 12.64
C GLY A 83 -16.01 10.35 11.94
N ILE A 84 -16.20 10.57 10.66
CA ILE A 84 -17.12 9.82 9.79
C ILE A 84 -16.40 8.60 9.24
N GLY A 85 -15.19 8.79 8.71
CA GLY A 85 -14.39 7.71 8.18
C GLY A 85 -12.91 8.05 8.03
N ASN A 86 -12.08 7.01 8.12
CA ASN A 86 -10.67 7.07 7.76
C ASN A 86 -10.29 5.81 7.02
N MET A 87 -9.51 5.98 5.96
CA MET A 87 -8.86 4.91 5.24
C MET A 87 -7.36 5.19 5.19
N GLU A 88 -6.55 4.20 5.52
CA GLU A 88 -5.10 4.25 5.45
C GLU A 88 -4.61 3.01 4.70
N LEU A 89 -4.13 3.19 3.47
CA LEU A 89 -3.44 2.17 2.69
C LEU A 89 -1.94 2.41 2.78
N LYS A 90 -1.19 1.37 3.09
CA LYS A 90 0.27 1.36 3.08
C LYS A 90 0.77 0.18 2.29
N LEU A 91 1.59 0.44 1.30
CA LEU A 91 2.38 -0.53 0.57
C LEU A 91 3.83 -0.35 1.03
N ASN A 92 4.17 -0.98 2.17
CA ASN A 92 5.51 -0.84 2.76
C ASN A 92 6.55 -1.51 1.87
N GLN A 93 6.20 -2.68 1.32
CA GLN A 93 7.02 -3.41 0.37
C GLN A 93 6.12 -4.12 -0.63
N ILE A 94 6.34 -3.89 -1.90
CA ILE A 94 5.88 -4.73 -3.01
C ILE A 94 7.04 -4.78 -4.00
N ALA A 95 7.77 -5.88 -3.97
CA ALA A 95 8.94 -6.08 -4.81
C ALA A 95 8.88 -7.46 -5.47
N MET A 96 8.90 -7.47 -6.79
CA MET A 96 9.00 -8.67 -7.60
C MET A 96 10.37 -8.72 -8.27
N SER A 97 11.00 -9.87 -8.25
CA SER A 97 12.26 -10.11 -8.94
C SER A 97 12.22 -11.49 -9.57
N ALA A 98 12.49 -11.55 -10.86
CA ALA A 98 12.58 -12.80 -11.61
C ALA A 98 13.83 -12.80 -12.50
N ASN A 99 14.52 -13.93 -12.50
CA ASN A 99 15.56 -14.30 -13.44
C ASN A 99 15.34 -15.78 -13.75
N LEU A 100 14.73 -16.07 -14.88
CA LEU A 100 14.29 -17.41 -15.27
C LEU A 100 14.81 -17.77 -16.65
N PRO A 101 14.86 -19.07 -17.00
CA PRO A 101 15.19 -19.50 -18.36
C PRO A 101 14.25 -18.88 -19.39
N THR A 102 14.81 -18.40 -20.48
CA THR A 102 14.04 -17.95 -21.64
C THR A 102 13.54 -19.15 -22.46
N ASP A 103 12.48 -18.96 -23.25
CA ASP A 103 11.97 -20.00 -24.14
C ASP A 103 13.04 -20.49 -25.14
N ALA A 104 13.90 -19.58 -25.58
CA ALA A 104 15.04 -19.92 -26.46
C ALA A 104 16.07 -20.80 -25.76
N GLU A 105 16.32 -20.61 -24.47
CA GLU A 105 17.20 -21.46 -23.67
C GLU A 105 16.58 -22.85 -23.46
N ILE A 106 15.30 -22.90 -23.12
CA ILE A 106 14.58 -24.17 -22.95
C ILE A 106 14.56 -24.96 -24.27
N ALA A 107 14.26 -24.30 -25.39
CA ALA A 107 14.29 -24.92 -26.72
C ALA A 107 15.69 -25.45 -27.07
N LYS A 108 16.75 -24.66 -26.73
CA LYS A 108 18.15 -25.09 -26.93
C LYS A 108 18.48 -26.33 -26.09
N TRP A 109 18.04 -26.39 -24.85
CA TRP A 109 18.28 -27.54 -23.97
C TRP A 109 17.46 -28.78 -24.36
N SER A 110 16.36 -28.59 -25.06
CA SER A 110 15.55 -29.70 -25.61
C SER A 110 16.14 -30.29 -26.88
N ASP A 111 17.15 -29.62 -27.51
CA ASP A 111 17.82 -30.12 -28.71
C ASP A 111 18.97 -31.06 -28.34
N GLN A 112 18.85 -32.34 -28.72
CA GLN A 112 19.87 -33.36 -28.49
C GLN A 112 21.22 -33.00 -29.13
N SER A 113 21.23 -32.27 -30.24
CA SER A 113 22.47 -31.87 -30.93
C SER A 113 23.30 -30.88 -30.10
N TYR A 114 22.67 -30.05 -29.27
CA TYR A 114 23.35 -29.18 -28.33
C TYR A 114 24.20 -29.97 -27.32
N TRP A 115 23.61 -31.00 -26.74
CA TRP A 115 24.30 -31.83 -25.73
C TRP A 115 25.41 -32.69 -26.27
N ASN A 116 25.32 -33.14 -27.54
CA ASN A 116 26.38 -33.90 -28.17
C ASN A 116 27.69 -33.12 -28.32
N ASN A 117 27.63 -31.80 -28.23
CA ASN A 117 28.79 -30.91 -28.46
C ASN A 117 29.18 -30.14 -27.19
N ILE A 118 28.44 -30.26 -26.05
CA ILE A 118 28.76 -29.53 -24.83
C ILE A 118 30.03 -30.11 -24.17
N THR A 119 30.91 -29.23 -23.76
CA THR A 119 32.08 -29.60 -22.96
C THR A 119 31.74 -29.66 -21.48
N PRO A 120 32.50 -30.40 -20.64
CA PRO A 120 32.30 -30.43 -19.20
C PRO A 120 32.39 -29.03 -18.55
N SER A 121 33.19 -28.14 -19.08
CA SER A 121 33.28 -26.75 -18.61
C SER A 121 31.99 -25.97 -18.88
N GLU A 122 31.40 -26.13 -20.07
CA GLU A 122 30.13 -25.48 -20.44
C GLU A 122 28.98 -26.06 -19.65
N ALA A 123 28.95 -27.35 -19.38
CA ALA A 123 27.95 -27.98 -18.52
C ALA A 123 28.06 -27.45 -17.07
N GLY A 124 29.28 -27.25 -16.55
CA GLY A 124 29.53 -26.62 -15.27
C GLY A 124 29.01 -25.18 -15.21
N ALA A 125 29.31 -24.36 -16.22
CA ALA A 125 28.86 -22.99 -16.34
C ALA A 125 27.31 -22.93 -16.47
N LEU A 126 26.69 -23.88 -17.17
CA LEU A 126 25.22 -23.99 -17.24
C LEU A 126 24.60 -24.31 -15.89
N LYS A 127 25.22 -25.18 -15.10
CA LYS A 127 24.78 -25.48 -13.73
C LYS A 127 24.89 -24.27 -12.83
N GLU A 128 25.97 -23.50 -12.86
CA GLU A 128 26.13 -22.24 -12.13
C GLU A 128 25.06 -21.21 -12.53
N LYS A 129 24.76 -21.13 -13.84
CA LYS A 129 23.68 -20.28 -14.35
C LYS A 129 22.32 -20.73 -13.80
N PHE A 130 22.10 -22.04 -13.71
CA PHE A 130 20.86 -22.59 -13.17
C PHE A 130 20.67 -22.24 -11.69
N GLU A 131 21.75 -22.25 -10.90
CA GLU A 131 21.75 -21.83 -9.50
C GLU A 131 21.30 -20.36 -9.30
N ALA A 132 21.58 -19.50 -10.29
CA ALA A 132 21.24 -18.09 -10.24
C ALA A 132 19.77 -17.79 -10.58
N TYR A 133 19.03 -18.75 -11.14
CA TYR A 133 17.61 -18.57 -11.44
C TYR A 133 16.80 -18.40 -10.17
N HIS A 134 15.85 -17.49 -10.22
CA HIS A 134 14.91 -17.26 -9.13
C HIS A 134 13.64 -16.57 -9.62
N ALA A 135 12.57 -16.74 -8.86
CA ALA A 135 11.40 -15.88 -8.87
C ALA A 135 10.96 -15.65 -7.43
N LYS A 136 10.73 -14.39 -7.06
CA LYS A 136 10.24 -14.04 -5.74
C LYS A 136 9.36 -12.80 -5.79
N LEU A 137 8.38 -12.78 -4.89
CA LEU A 137 7.51 -11.67 -4.62
C LEU A 137 7.55 -11.38 -3.11
N ASP A 138 8.02 -10.20 -2.74
CA ASP A 138 7.99 -9.72 -1.37
C ASP A 138 6.84 -8.73 -1.24
N VAL A 139 5.90 -8.99 -0.34
CA VAL A 139 4.74 -8.12 -0.10
C VAL A 139 4.59 -7.84 1.38
N ASP A 140 4.55 -6.56 1.73
CA ASP A 140 4.10 -6.03 3.02
C ASP A 140 3.15 -4.86 2.73
N ALA A 141 1.86 -5.14 2.78
CA ALA A 141 0.82 -4.16 2.52
C ALA A 141 -0.26 -4.23 3.60
N SER A 142 -0.84 -3.10 3.93
CA SER A 142 -1.94 -3.04 4.88
C SER A 142 -2.95 -1.96 4.51
N LEU A 143 -4.22 -2.30 4.66
CA LEU A 143 -5.36 -1.39 4.58
C LEU A 143 -6.01 -1.32 5.96
N LYS A 144 -6.15 -0.12 6.50
CA LYS A 144 -6.92 0.13 7.73
C LYS A 144 -8.08 1.02 7.38
N SER A 145 -9.30 0.53 7.60
CA SER A 145 -10.51 1.29 7.42
C SER A 145 -11.22 1.48 8.76
N SER A 146 -11.57 2.71 9.08
CA SER A 146 -12.37 3.05 10.25
C SER A 146 -13.62 3.78 9.74
N PHE A 147 -14.58 3.02 9.25
CA PHE A 147 -15.78 3.54 8.63
C PHE A 147 -16.98 2.68 9.03
N LYS A 148 -18.04 3.27 9.56
CA LYS A 148 -19.28 2.52 9.75
C LYS A 148 -19.99 2.38 8.40
N GLY A 149 -20.50 1.18 8.12
CA GLY A 149 -21.15 0.87 6.86
C GLY A 149 -20.19 0.47 5.72
N LEU A 150 -18.87 0.49 5.91
CA LEU A 150 -17.94 -0.13 4.98
C LEU A 150 -17.56 -1.53 5.48
N ASN A 151 -17.94 -2.52 4.73
CA ASN A 151 -17.62 -3.92 4.98
C ASN A 151 -16.59 -4.38 3.95
N LEU A 152 -15.56 -5.09 4.42
CA LEU A 152 -14.64 -5.82 3.55
C LEU A 152 -15.26 -7.20 3.34
N VAL A 153 -15.58 -7.51 2.09
CA VAL A 153 -16.11 -8.83 1.71
C VAL A 153 -14.94 -9.78 1.54
N GLU A 154 -15.04 -10.95 2.14
CA GLU A 154 -14.02 -11.98 2.07
C GLU A 154 -14.57 -13.21 1.35
N GLU A 155 -13.79 -13.73 0.43
CA GLU A 155 -14.09 -14.99 -0.28
C GLU A 155 -12.97 -16.01 -0.06
N ASN A 156 -13.33 -17.28 -0.17
CA ASN A 156 -12.37 -18.38 -0.09
C ASN A 156 -11.42 -18.32 -1.29
N SER A 157 -10.13 -18.49 -1.04
CA SER A 157 -9.10 -18.53 -2.09
C SER A 157 -9.31 -19.72 -3.06
N ASP A 158 -9.90 -20.80 -2.59
CA ASP A 158 -10.39 -21.92 -3.41
C ASP A 158 -11.90 -22.05 -3.20
N PRO A 159 -12.73 -21.71 -4.20
CA PRO A 159 -14.18 -21.88 -4.11
C PRO A 159 -14.65 -23.32 -3.86
N GLY A 160 -13.79 -24.30 -4.15
CA GLY A 160 -14.07 -25.74 -3.92
C GLY A 160 -13.75 -26.21 -2.51
N ASP A 161 -12.94 -25.46 -1.75
CA ASP A 161 -12.58 -25.79 -0.36
C ASP A 161 -13.07 -24.70 0.62
N PRO A 162 -14.15 -24.95 1.37
CA PRO A 162 -14.67 -24.00 2.35
C PRO A 162 -13.70 -23.72 3.53
N ASN A 163 -12.63 -24.49 3.68
CA ASN A 163 -11.60 -24.28 4.70
C ASN A 163 -10.36 -23.55 4.14
N SER A 164 -10.34 -23.20 2.85
CA SER A 164 -9.26 -22.41 2.28
C SER A 164 -9.19 -21.03 2.92
N PRO A 165 -8.01 -20.38 2.96
CA PRO A 165 -7.88 -19.01 3.44
C PRO A 165 -8.87 -18.06 2.76
N LYS A 166 -9.34 -17.06 3.50
CA LYS A 166 -10.23 -16.03 2.97
C LYS A 166 -9.46 -14.75 2.75
N TYR A 167 -9.68 -14.13 1.60
CA TYR A 167 -9.08 -12.85 1.25
C TYR A 167 -10.16 -11.85 0.86
N VAL A 168 -9.82 -10.57 0.98
CA VAL A 168 -10.69 -9.48 0.53
C VAL A 168 -10.92 -9.62 -0.98
N SER A 169 -12.19 -9.79 -1.36
CA SER A 169 -12.63 -9.87 -2.76
C SER A 169 -13.36 -8.61 -3.22
N ASP A 170 -14.02 -7.89 -2.28
CA ASP A 170 -14.81 -6.72 -2.62
C ASP A 170 -14.99 -5.79 -1.42
N PHE A 171 -15.57 -4.61 -1.68
CA PHE A 171 -15.94 -3.60 -0.71
C PHE A 171 -17.45 -3.36 -0.80
N ASP A 172 -18.18 -3.72 0.24
CA ASP A 172 -19.60 -3.43 0.34
C ASP A 172 -19.85 -2.17 1.20
N PHE A 173 -20.71 -1.30 0.72
CA PHE A 173 -21.03 -0.04 1.37
C PHE A 173 -22.51 0.05 1.73
N ASP A 174 -22.82 -0.13 3.01
CA ASP A 174 -24.17 0.10 3.54
C ASP A 174 -24.36 1.53 4.01
N SER A 175 -25.06 2.32 3.22
CA SER A 175 -25.39 3.71 3.56
C SER A 175 -26.33 3.84 4.75
N GLY A 176 -27.05 2.79 5.14
CA GLY A 176 -27.93 2.75 6.31
C GLY A 176 -27.15 2.72 7.64
N ASP A 177 -25.94 2.20 7.63
CA ASP A 177 -25.06 2.10 8.79
C ASP A 177 -24.10 3.28 8.97
N LEU A 178 -24.24 4.33 8.15
CA LEU A 178 -23.41 5.53 8.28
C LEU A 178 -23.54 6.14 9.68
N GLY A 179 -22.39 6.48 10.27
CA GLY A 179 -22.37 7.03 11.59
C GLY A 179 -21.00 7.51 12.05
N ILE A 180 -20.91 7.96 13.28
CA ILE A 180 -19.65 8.41 13.87
C ILE A 180 -18.80 7.18 14.15
N ALA A 181 -17.64 7.12 13.50
CA ALA A 181 -16.64 6.06 13.65
C ALA A 181 -15.52 6.44 14.63
N GLY A 182 -15.43 7.72 15.01
CA GLY A 182 -14.40 8.21 15.93
C GLY A 182 -14.70 9.59 16.47
N TYR A 183 -13.95 9.99 17.50
CA TYR A 183 -14.03 11.30 18.12
C TYR A 183 -12.64 11.92 18.22
N GLY A 184 -12.57 13.22 18.09
CA GLY A 184 -11.32 13.93 18.11
C GLY A 184 -11.40 15.33 18.68
N PHE A 185 -10.26 15.93 18.77
CA PHE A 185 -10.06 17.27 19.25
C PHE A 185 -9.00 17.97 18.42
N GLY A 186 -9.20 19.27 18.17
CA GLY A 186 -8.25 20.10 17.47
C GLY A 186 -8.13 21.49 18.06
N ILE A 187 -7.02 22.15 17.79
CA ILE A 187 -6.74 23.54 18.18
C ILE A 187 -6.14 24.30 17.00
N ASP A 188 -6.61 25.54 16.80
CA ASP A 188 -5.95 26.54 15.97
C ASP A 188 -5.44 27.67 16.85
N LEU A 189 -4.26 28.16 16.55
CA LEU A 189 -3.64 29.32 17.21
C LEU A 189 -3.20 30.32 16.15
N GLY A 190 -3.36 31.61 16.41
CA GLY A 190 -2.94 32.63 15.49
C GLY A 190 -2.63 33.97 16.17
N ALA A 191 -1.76 34.74 15.52
CA ALA A 191 -1.45 36.09 15.92
C ALA A 191 -1.32 36.98 14.69
N SER A 192 -1.71 38.23 14.84
CA SER A 192 -1.58 39.26 13.82
C SER A 192 -0.98 40.51 14.45
N TYR A 193 0.08 41.04 13.83
CA TYR A 193 0.79 42.21 14.31
C TYR A 193 0.89 43.30 13.25
N LYS A 194 0.35 44.48 13.57
CA LYS A 194 0.40 45.68 12.73
C LYS A 194 1.75 46.36 12.91
N ILE A 195 2.65 46.20 11.93
CA ILE A 195 3.98 46.83 11.96
C ILE A 195 3.87 48.34 11.68
N MET A 196 3.09 48.69 10.64
CA MET A 196 2.80 50.03 10.19
C MET A 196 1.31 50.14 9.86
N ASP A 197 0.81 51.37 9.59
CA ASP A 197 -0.61 51.56 9.27
C ASP A 197 -1.08 50.79 8.03
N ASN A 198 -0.17 50.56 7.09
CA ASN A 198 -0.41 49.82 5.85
C ASN A 198 0.24 48.44 5.80
N LEU A 199 0.87 47.96 6.90
CA LEU A 199 1.53 46.67 6.93
C LEU A 199 1.16 45.87 8.18
N THR A 200 0.56 44.73 7.97
CA THR A 200 0.25 43.76 9.02
C THR A 200 0.86 42.39 8.66
N VAL A 201 1.50 41.77 9.63
CA VAL A 201 2.05 40.40 9.50
C VAL A 201 1.23 39.48 10.40
N SER A 202 0.90 38.33 9.90
CA SER A 202 0.13 37.31 10.63
C SER A 202 0.83 35.98 10.55
N ALA A 203 0.67 35.15 11.61
CA ALA A 203 1.10 33.77 11.63
C ALA A 203 0.04 32.93 12.33
N SER A 204 -0.19 31.72 11.83
CA SER A 204 -1.11 30.79 12.43
C SER A 204 -0.65 29.34 12.29
N ILE A 205 -1.01 28.54 13.29
CA ILE A 205 -0.90 27.09 13.28
C ILE A 205 -2.33 26.57 13.35
N LEU A 206 -2.71 25.80 12.35
CA LEU A 206 -4.07 25.26 12.21
C LEU A 206 -4.05 23.75 12.37
N ASP A 207 -5.16 23.21 12.85
CA ASP A 207 -5.44 21.77 12.89
C ASP A 207 -4.44 20.95 13.74
N LEU A 208 -3.93 21.54 14.84
CA LEU A 208 -3.20 20.76 15.83
C LEU A 208 -4.15 19.83 16.57
N GLY A 209 -4.19 18.55 16.20
CA GLY A 209 -5.13 17.63 16.81
C GLY A 209 -5.05 16.21 16.26
N PHE A 210 -6.02 15.42 16.68
CA PHE A 210 -6.16 14.03 16.27
C PHE A 210 -7.62 13.57 16.35
N ILE A 211 -7.90 12.47 15.64
CA ILE A 211 -9.15 11.71 15.80
C ILE A 211 -8.79 10.32 16.30
N SER A 212 -9.50 9.87 17.35
CA SER A 212 -9.42 8.49 17.85
C SER A 212 -10.58 7.69 17.25
N TRP A 213 -10.23 6.73 16.40
CA TRP A 213 -11.17 5.85 15.71
C TRP A 213 -11.52 4.67 16.60
N SER A 214 -12.79 4.35 16.69
CA SER A 214 -13.28 3.24 17.50
C SER A 214 -12.80 1.89 16.94
N LYS A 215 -12.37 1.00 17.83
CA LYS A 215 -12.05 -0.38 17.45
C LYS A 215 -13.21 -1.12 16.78
N SER A 216 -14.43 -0.85 17.21
CA SER A 216 -15.64 -1.49 16.65
C SER A 216 -15.99 -1.02 15.23
N SER A 217 -15.42 0.10 14.79
CA SER A 217 -15.59 0.64 13.44
C SER A 217 -14.33 0.49 12.60
N THR A 218 -13.31 -0.22 13.11
CA THR A 218 -12.01 -0.35 12.45
C THR A 218 -11.77 -1.79 12.02
N LYS A 219 -11.57 -1.98 10.73
CA LYS A 219 -11.10 -3.22 10.10
C LYS A 219 -9.68 -3.02 9.61
N ILE A 220 -8.90 -4.08 9.68
CA ILE A 220 -7.51 -4.12 9.22
C ILE A 220 -7.41 -5.27 8.24
N ALA A 221 -7.02 -4.98 7.01
CA ALA A 221 -6.61 -6.00 6.06
C ALA A 221 -5.09 -5.94 5.89
N SER A 222 -4.43 -7.07 5.95
CA SER A 222 -2.97 -7.19 5.83
C SER A 222 -2.64 -8.22 4.76
N ALA A 223 -1.70 -7.89 3.91
CA ALA A 223 -1.22 -8.81 2.88
C ALA A 223 -0.53 -10.01 3.54
N ASN A 224 -0.88 -11.18 3.05
CA ASN A 224 -0.29 -12.45 3.49
C ASN A 224 -0.16 -13.41 2.28
N PRO A 225 0.63 -13.02 1.25
CA PRO A 225 0.76 -13.82 0.05
C PRO A 225 1.40 -15.18 0.36
N GLN A 226 0.78 -16.24 -0.14
CA GLN A 226 1.25 -17.62 0.06
C GLN A 226 2.26 -18.05 -1.01
N LEU A 227 2.72 -17.12 -1.86
CA LEU A 227 3.69 -17.39 -2.91
C LEU A 227 5.09 -17.58 -2.30
N ALA A 228 5.53 -18.81 -2.18
CA ALA A 228 6.89 -19.12 -1.75
C ALA A 228 7.90 -18.69 -2.83
N PRO A 229 9.06 -18.13 -2.45
CA PRO A 229 10.11 -17.84 -3.41
C PRO A 229 10.66 -19.13 -4.03
N ILE A 230 11.00 -19.05 -5.31
CA ILE A 230 11.53 -20.15 -6.09
C ILE A 230 12.99 -19.85 -6.39
N TYR A 231 13.86 -20.82 -6.19
CA TYR A 231 15.29 -20.69 -6.46
C TYR A 231 15.77 -21.87 -7.30
N GLY A 232 16.48 -21.58 -8.38
CA GLY A 232 17.10 -22.60 -9.24
C GLY A 232 18.04 -23.54 -8.49
N LYS A 233 18.73 -23.02 -7.44
CA LYS A 233 19.58 -23.84 -6.56
C LYS A 233 18.86 -25.04 -5.93
N ASP A 234 17.55 -24.98 -5.75
CA ASP A 234 16.76 -26.05 -5.14
C ASP A 234 16.59 -27.24 -6.10
N TYR A 235 16.84 -27.01 -7.40
CA TYR A 235 16.77 -28.01 -8.47
C TYR A 235 18.14 -28.48 -8.95
N VAL A 236 19.22 -27.86 -8.52
CA VAL A 236 20.60 -28.16 -8.98
C VAL A 236 21.05 -29.56 -8.57
N SER A 237 20.58 -30.09 -7.44
CA SER A 237 20.92 -31.44 -6.98
C SER A 237 20.42 -32.54 -7.90
N GLU A 238 19.43 -32.25 -8.74
CA GLU A 238 18.88 -33.20 -9.72
C GLU A 238 19.63 -33.17 -11.06
N ILE A 239 20.57 -32.23 -11.24
CA ILE A 239 21.31 -32.04 -12.49
C ILE A 239 22.56 -32.93 -12.48
N ASP A 240 22.56 -33.91 -13.37
CA ASP A 240 23.75 -34.71 -13.74
C ASP A 240 24.36 -34.14 -15.01
N VAL A 241 25.58 -33.62 -14.92
CA VAL A 241 26.32 -33.03 -16.06
C VAL A 241 26.60 -34.02 -17.19
N ASN A 242 26.53 -35.34 -16.93
CA ASN A 242 26.65 -36.38 -17.91
C ASN A 242 25.31 -36.84 -18.51
N ASN A 243 24.20 -36.34 -17.99
CA ASN A 243 22.86 -36.65 -18.46
C ASN A 243 22.13 -35.36 -18.90
N PRO A 244 22.14 -35.04 -20.19
CA PRO A 244 21.48 -33.84 -20.73
C PRO A 244 20.02 -33.70 -20.33
N GLN A 245 19.28 -34.81 -20.25
CA GLN A 245 17.88 -34.82 -19.92
C GLN A 245 17.62 -34.24 -18.51
N SER A 246 18.56 -34.40 -17.58
CA SER A 246 18.43 -33.87 -16.23
C SER A 246 18.33 -32.33 -16.18
N PHE A 247 18.97 -31.62 -17.10
CA PHE A 247 18.84 -30.18 -17.24
C PHE A 247 17.46 -29.79 -17.75
N VAL A 248 16.94 -30.50 -18.76
CA VAL A 248 15.62 -30.26 -19.31
C VAL A 248 14.55 -30.51 -18.24
N ASP A 249 14.68 -31.61 -17.50
CA ASP A 249 13.75 -31.99 -16.44
C ASP A 249 13.76 -30.96 -15.30
N ALA A 250 14.95 -30.50 -14.88
CA ALA A 250 15.09 -29.47 -13.87
C ALA A 250 14.50 -28.10 -14.33
N ALA A 251 14.73 -27.74 -15.61
CA ALA A 251 14.15 -26.51 -16.18
C ALA A 251 12.63 -26.58 -16.24
N ASN A 252 12.07 -27.71 -16.67
CA ASN A 252 10.61 -27.90 -16.71
C ASN A 252 10.00 -27.87 -15.32
N LYS A 253 10.65 -28.45 -14.31
CA LYS A 253 10.18 -28.36 -12.91
C LYS A 253 10.23 -26.93 -12.40
N LEU A 254 11.33 -26.20 -12.66
CA LEU A 254 11.46 -24.79 -12.31
C LEU A 254 10.36 -23.96 -12.96
N MET A 255 10.12 -24.14 -14.26
CA MET A 255 9.08 -23.43 -14.99
C MET A 255 7.67 -23.75 -14.48
N GLY A 256 7.39 -25.02 -14.21
CA GLY A 256 6.09 -25.42 -13.60
C GLY A 256 5.87 -24.79 -12.22
N ALA A 257 6.93 -24.67 -11.41
CA ALA A 257 6.84 -23.99 -10.13
C ALA A 257 6.61 -22.47 -10.26
N THR A 258 6.88 -21.86 -11.42
CA THR A 258 6.64 -20.44 -11.67
C THR A 258 5.24 -20.12 -12.21
N ASP A 259 4.38 -21.12 -12.42
CA ASP A 259 3.05 -20.93 -13.01
C ASP A 259 2.17 -19.94 -12.21
N ASP A 260 2.29 -19.94 -10.88
CA ASP A 260 1.53 -19.02 -10.04
C ASP A 260 2.02 -17.56 -10.18
N TYR A 261 3.33 -17.37 -10.38
CA TYR A 261 3.87 -16.06 -10.71
C TYR A 261 3.44 -15.61 -12.11
N MET A 262 3.36 -16.54 -13.08
CA MET A 262 2.85 -16.25 -14.42
C MET A 262 1.42 -15.74 -14.38
N LYS A 263 0.54 -16.34 -13.60
CA LYS A 263 -0.87 -15.89 -13.48
C LYS A 263 -0.96 -14.46 -13.00
N ILE A 264 -0.11 -14.07 -12.02
CA ILE A 264 -0.06 -12.69 -11.50
C ILE A 264 0.27 -11.69 -12.62
N VAL A 265 1.16 -12.07 -13.55
CA VAL A 265 1.67 -11.19 -14.61
C VAL A 265 0.77 -11.18 -15.84
N THR A 266 0.24 -12.36 -16.25
CA THR A 266 -0.47 -12.53 -17.52
C THR A 266 -1.95 -12.16 -17.44
N ASP A 267 -2.56 -12.19 -16.27
CA ASP A 267 -3.95 -11.74 -16.09
C ASP A 267 -4.11 -10.20 -16.18
N GLY A 268 -3.02 -9.49 -16.50
CA GLY A 268 -3.02 -8.05 -16.75
C GLY A 268 -3.24 -7.18 -15.52
N ASP A 269 -3.38 -7.79 -14.36
CA ASP A 269 -3.83 -7.15 -13.12
C ASP A 269 -2.73 -7.18 -12.05
N VAL A 270 -1.54 -6.67 -12.42
CA VAL A 270 -0.35 -6.65 -11.54
C VAL A 270 -0.58 -5.90 -10.21
N LEU A 271 -1.65 -5.11 -10.14
CA LEU A 271 -2.12 -4.45 -8.93
C LEU A 271 -3.47 -4.99 -8.44
N ASN A 272 -3.90 -6.13 -8.94
CA ASN A 272 -5.07 -6.80 -8.41
C ASN A 272 -4.88 -7.06 -6.91
N TYR A 273 -5.85 -6.63 -6.09
CA TYR A 273 -5.79 -6.85 -4.64
C TYR A 273 -5.84 -8.33 -4.27
N ASP A 274 -6.38 -9.22 -5.14
CA ASP A 274 -6.32 -10.66 -4.99
C ASP A 274 -4.88 -11.17 -4.92
N MET A 275 -3.97 -10.55 -5.68
CA MET A 275 -2.54 -10.81 -5.64
C MET A 275 -1.93 -10.54 -4.26
N LEU A 276 -2.45 -9.55 -3.54
CA LEU A 276 -1.97 -9.20 -2.21
C LEU A 276 -2.46 -10.18 -1.14
N GLN A 277 -3.46 -11.01 -1.43
CA GLN A 277 -4.05 -11.98 -0.51
C GLN A 277 -4.29 -11.37 0.88
N MET A 278 -5.08 -10.29 0.89
CA MET A 278 -5.30 -9.52 2.12
C MET A 278 -6.30 -10.20 3.04
N GLU A 279 -5.85 -10.61 4.21
CA GLU A 279 -6.67 -11.17 5.29
C GLU A 279 -7.22 -10.08 6.19
N VAL A 280 -8.50 -10.18 6.54
CA VAL A 280 -9.17 -9.20 7.41
C VAL A 280 -9.07 -9.61 8.87
N SER A 281 -8.86 -8.62 9.72
CA SER A 281 -8.90 -8.76 11.17
C SER A 281 -9.57 -7.55 11.82
N ASP A 282 -10.19 -7.80 12.97
CA ASP A 282 -10.73 -6.72 13.79
C ASP A 282 -9.62 -5.98 14.54
N ALA A 283 -9.78 -4.68 14.67
CA ALA A 283 -8.86 -3.90 15.48
C ALA A 283 -8.96 -4.28 16.96
N LYS A 284 -7.83 -4.57 17.59
CA LYS A 284 -7.76 -4.91 19.01
C LYS A 284 -7.93 -3.69 19.93
N GLU A 285 -7.58 -2.50 19.43
CA GLU A 285 -7.62 -1.23 20.15
C GLU A 285 -8.05 -0.08 19.25
N SER A 286 -8.41 1.05 19.87
CA SER A 286 -8.73 2.28 19.13
C SER A 286 -7.46 2.84 18.48
N ARG A 287 -7.60 3.36 17.27
CA ARG A 287 -6.53 3.91 16.45
C ARG A 287 -6.61 5.44 16.44
N LYS A 288 -5.46 6.11 16.41
CA LYS A 288 -5.40 7.58 16.27
C LYS A 288 -4.83 7.97 14.93
N SER A 289 -5.51 8.90 14.25
CA SER A 289 -4.96 9.64 13.12
C SER A 289 -4.73 11.11 13.51
N ARG A 290 -3.60 11.69 13.09
CA ARG A 290 -3.33 13.12 13.27
C ARG A 290 -4.05 13.89 12.17
N LEU A 291 -4.45 15.12 12.47
CA LEU A 291 -4.92 16.05 11.46
C LEU A 291 -3.73 16.55 10.61
N ALA A 292 -4.03 16.99 9.40
CA ALA A 292 -3.06 17.65 8.54
C ALA A 292 -2.81 19.08 9.05
N SER A 293 -1.86 19.24 9.98
CA SER A 293 -1.55 20.54 10.57
C SER A 293 -0.87 21.47 9.55
N THR A 294 -1.28 22.72 9.52
CA THR A 294 -0.77 23.74 8.59
C THR A 294 -0.20 24.91 9.35
N LEU A 295 1.00 25.37 8.96
CA LEU A 295 1.61 26.62 9.38
C LEU A 295 1.43 27.66 8.26
N VAL A 296 0.86 28.79 8.59
CA VAL A 296 0.59 29.90 7.66
C VAL A 296 1.29 31.17 8.14
#